data_f8971e628ab37583dec45250ac8c73b4
#
_entry.id   f8971e628ab37583dec45250ac8c73b4
#
_cell.length_a   1.000
_cell.length_b   1.000
_cell.length_c   1.000
_cell.angle_alpha   90.00
_cell.angle_beta   90.00
_cell.angle_gamma   90.00
#
_symmetry.space_group_name_H-M   'P 1'
#
loop_
_entity.id
_entity.type
_entity.pdbx_description
1 polymer ?
#
loop_
_entity_poly.entity_id
_entity_poly.type
_entity_poly.pdbx_seq_one_letter_code
_entity_poly.pdbx_strand_id
1 'polypeptide(L)'
;MSRVPSASVVVPSSDAGQPAIQVIDRAMRLLDALAAQSEPVTLKELSATTGLHASTAHRILNDLVIGRYVERVDNGLYQLGMRLLELGSLVKGRLNVREAAIGVMRNLHRSTGQTINLSVQQGDEIVYIDRAWSERSGMQVVRAIGGRAPLHLTSTGKLFLSTWDSRQVRAYALRTGLAGHTRNSLTDLERLERELAFVRDHGYARDNEELELGVRCIAAGVYDDTGRLVAGLSISAPAERLQDEWVRLLKDSAAAISEALGFEPESHSDAL
;
A
#
# COMPACT_ATOMS: atom_id res chain seq x y z
N MET A 1 4.49 -29.26 3.55
CA MET A 1 4.24 -28.43 4.75
C MET A 1 4.96 -27.11 4.50
N SER A 2 4.25 -26.14 3.94
CA SER A 2 4.79 -24.81 3.63
C SER A 2 4.77 -23.96 4.88
N ARG A 3 5.95 -23.46 5.30
CA ARG A 3 6.08 -22.50 6.38
C ARG A 3 5.56 -21.15 5.88
N VAL A 4 4.59 -20.57 6.57
CA VAL A 4 4.18 -19.17 6.40
C VAL A 4 5.31 -18.30 6.99
N PRO A 5 5.87 -17.31 6.27
CA PRO A 5 6.90 -16.43 6.83
C PRO A 5 6.30 -15.55 7.93
N SER A 6 7.01 -15.41 9.05
CA SER A 6 6.66 -14.52 10.15
C SER A 6 6.82 -13.06 9.70
N ALA A 7 5.79 -12.25 9.89
CA ALA A 7 5.86 -10.81 9.69
C ALA A 7 6.88 -10.21 10.68
N SER A 8 7.91 -9.53 10.17
CA SER A 8 8.87 -8.81 11.00
C SER A 8 8.26 -7.48 11.43
N VAL A 9 7.91 -7.38 12.71
CA VAL A 9 7.50 -6.11 13.32
C VAL A 9 8.73 -5.19 13.40
N VAL A 10 8.68 -4.07 12.68
CA VAL A 10 9.69 -3.02 12.75
C VAL A 10 9.59 -2.36 14.12
N VAL A 11 10.60 -2.54 14.97
CA VAL A 11 10.73 -1.78 16.22
C VAL A 11 11.09 -0.34 15.84
N PRO A 12 10.28 0.68 16.21
CA PRO A 12 10.60 2.07 15.88
C PRO A 12 11.94 2.47 16.45
N SER A 13 12.75 3.16 15.64
CA SER A 13 14.06 3.71 16.02
C SER A 13 13.93 4.64 17.24
N SER A 14 14.92 4.62 18.13
CA SER A 14 14.99 5.19 19.48
C SER A 14 14.92 6.72 19.62
N ASP A 15 14.34 7.45 18.66
CA ASP A 15 14.25 8.92 18.67
C ASP A 15 12.81 9.47 18.81
N ALA A 16 11.80 8.60 18.92
CA ALA A 16 10.49 8.98 19.40
C ALA A 16 10.54 9.08 20.94
N GLY A 17 10.25 10.24 21.50
CA GLY A 17 10.42 10.59 22.91
C GLY A 17 10.03 9.46 23.87
N GLN A 18 10.93 9.14 24.83
CA GLN A 18 10.72 8.05 25.77
C GLN A 18 9.37 8.21 26.49
N PRO A 19 8.56 7.16 26.60
CA PRO A 19 7.29 7.22 27.32
C PRO A 19 7.54 7.67 28.76
N ALA A 20 6.86 8.72 29.18
CA ALA A 20 7.02 9.29 30.54
C ALA A 20 6.61 8.31 31.66
N ILE A 21 5.82 7.26 31.33
CA ILE A 21 5.30 6.28 32.29
C ILE A 21 5.94 4.92 32.02
N GLN A 22 6.88 4.53 32.89
CA GLN A 22 7.69 3.32 32.75
C GLN A 22 6.90 2.00 32.62
N VAL A 23 5.72 1.90 33.24
CA VAL A 23 4.90 0.69 33.15
C VAL A 23 4.26 0.54 31.75
N ILE A 24 3.92 1.65 31.09
CA ILE A 24 3.38 1.64 29.73
C ILE A 24 4.46 1.22 28.74
N ASP A 25 5.66 1.78 28.84
CA ASP A 25 6.82 1.38 28.03
C ASP A 25 7.07 -0.13 28.13
N ARG A 26 7.10 -0.66 29.36
CA ARG A 26 7.31 -2.09 29.58
C ARG A 26 6.19 -2.96 28.99
N ALA A 27 4.93 -2.50 29.06
CA ALA A 27 3.80 -3.20 28.45
C ALA A 27 3.90 -3.23 26.93
N MET A 28 4.25 -2.09 26.29
CA MET A 28 4.48 -2.02 24.83
C MET A 28 5.60 -2.98 24.41
N ARG A 29 6.76 -2.94 25.10
CA ARG A 29 7.88 -3.86 24.82
C ARG A 29 7.50 -5.35 24.92
N LEU A 30 6.63 -5.72 25.86
CA LEU A 30 6.12 -7.09 25.98
C LEU A 30 5.17 -7.46 24.81
N LEU A 31 4.31 -6.53 24.39
CA LEU A 31 3.45 -6.74 23.22
C LEU A 31 4.28 -6.86 21.94
N ASP A 32 5.27 -6.00 21.73
CA ASP A 32 6.18 -6.06 20.58
C ASP A 32 6.98 -7.38 20.55
N ALA A 33 7.46 -7.82 21.74
CA ALA A 33 8.17 -9.08 21.85
C ALA A 33 7.27 -10.30 21.51
N LEU A 34 5.96 -10.24 21.85
CA LEU A 34 4.98 -11.26 21.47
C LEU A 34 4.67 -11.18 19.98
N ALA A 35 4.53 -9.98 19.41
CA ALA A 35 4.24 -9.78 18.00
C ALA A 35 5.35 -10.31 17.07
N ALA A 36 6.59 -10.30 17.53
CA ALA A 36 7.75 -10.84 16.81
C ALA A 36 7.80 -12.39 16.76
N GLN A 37 6.89 -13.08 17.46
CA GLN A 37 6.88 -14.55 17.54
C GLN A 37 5.68 -15.12 16.78
N SER A 38 5.91 -16.18 16.02
CA SER A 38 4.85 -16.93 15.33
C SER A 38 4.18 -17.98 16.22
N GLU A 39 4.80 -18.33 17.35
CA GLU A 39 4.35 -19.38 18.29
C GLU A 39 4.26 -18.81 19.71
N PRO A 40 3.38 -19.35 20.57
CA PRO A 40 3.31 -18.93 21.97
C PRO A 40 4.63 -19.12 22.70
N VAL A 41 5.01 -18.16 23.54
CA VAL A 41 6.32 -18.11 24.21
C VAL A 41 6.22 -18.11 25.73
N THR A 42 7.30 -18.52 26.40
CA THR A 42 7.39 -18.58 27.85
C THR A 42 7.66 -17.21 28.47
N LEU A 43 7.32 -17.04 29.76
CA LEU A 43 7.73 -15.88 30.55
C LEU A 43 9.26 -15.68 30.54
N LYS A 44 10.03 -16.76 30.54
CA LYS A 44 11.51 -16.71 30.53
C LYS A 44 12.04 -16.08 29.25
N GLU A 45 11.52 -16.49 28.11
CA GLU A 45 11.88 -15.94 26.79
C GLU A 45 11.51 -14.46 26.69
N LEU A 46 10.28 -14.08 27.09
CA LEU A 46 9.85 -12.68 27.13
C LEU A 46 10.72 -11.81 28.03
N SER A 47 11.10 -12.32 29.22
CA SER A 47 11.99 -11.63 30.14
C SER A 47 13.37 -11.42 29.53
N ALA A 48 13.91 -12.42 28.84
CA ALA A 48 15.21 -12.34 28.16
C ALA A 48 15.19 -11.33 27.01
N THR A 49 14.17 -11.39 26.15
CA THR A 49 14.00 -10.50 24.97
C THR A 49 13.80 -9.04 25.39
N THR A 50 12.97 -8.80 26.42
CA THR A 50 12.65 -7.43 26.84
C THR A 50 13.62 -6.84 27.87
N GLY A 51 14.51 -7.65 28.45
CA GLY A 51 15.40 -7.26 29.55
C GLY A 51 14.67 -6.95 30.87
N LEU A 52 13.39 -7.37 31.01
CA LEU A 52 12.61 -7.17 32.20
C LEU A 52 12.86 -8.30 33.21
N HIS A 53 12.88 -7.94 34.51
CA HIS A 53 12.88 -8.97 35.55
C HIS A 53 11.60 -9.80 35.49
N ALA A 54 11.70 -11.13 35.64
CA ALA A 54 10.58 -12.06 35.45
C ALA A 54 9.34 -11.70 36.30
N SER A 55 9.52 -11.24 37.54
CA SER A 55 8.40 -10.80 38.39
C SER A 55 7.68 -9.57 37.86
N THR A 56 8.40 -8.65 37.24
CA THR A 56 7.83 -7.44 36.60
C THR A 56 7.08 -7.81 35.31
N ALA A 57 7.70 -8.62 34.47
CA ALA A 57 7.08 -9.11 33.23
C ALA A 57 5.80 -9.90 33.54
N HIS A 58 5.84 -10.83 34.51
CA HIS A 58 4.68 -11.62 34.92
C HIS A 58 3.50 -10.75 35.40
N ARG A 59 3.76 -9.71 36.21
CA ARG A 59 2.71 -8.81 36.71
C ARG A 59 2.04 -8.05 35.56
N ILE A 60 2.85 -7.48 34.66
CA ILE A 60 2.32 -6.73 33.50
C ILE A 60 1.55 -7.68 32.55
N LEU A 61 2.09 -8.87 32.28
CA LEU A 61 1.39 -9.86 31.45
C LEU A 61 0.06 -10.27 32.05
N ASN A 62 -0.06 -10.43 33.39
CA ASN A 62 -1.34 -10.71 34.02
C ASN A 62 -2.36 -9.58 33.79
N ASP A 63 -1.94 -8.32 33.91
CA ASP A 63 -2.82 -7.18 33.63
C ASP A 63 -3.25 -7.15 32.16
N LEU A 64 -2.34 -7.46 31.22
CA LEU A 64 -2.63 -7.59 29.80
C LEU A 64 -3.58 -8.78 29.48
N VAL A 65 -3.47 -9.89 30.23
CA VAL A 65 -4.39 -11.03 30.12
C VAL A 65 -5.77 -10.64 30.62
N ILE A 66 -5.88 -9.95 31.75
CA ILE A 66 -7.17 -9.43 32.26
C ILE A 66 -7.80 -8.50 31.21
N GLY A 67 -7.01 -7.66 30.55
CA GLY A 67 -7.46 -6.77 29.46
C GLY A 67 -7.70 -7.49 28.13
N ARG A 68 -7.43 -8.79 28.01
CA ARG A 68 -7.53 -9.59 26.76
C ARG A 68 -6.58 -9.15 25.64
N TYR A 69 -5.57 -8.32 25.96
CA TYR A 69 -4.50 -7.93 25.01
C TYR A 69 -3.48 -9.07 24.82
N VAL A 70 -3.35 -9.93 25.80
CA VAL A 70 -2.51 -11.14 25.80
C VAL A 70 -3.40 -12.32 26.20
N GLU A 71 -3.14 -13.48 25.64
CA GLU A 71 -3.74 -14.74 26.05
C GLU A 71 -2.68 -15.62 26.68
N ARG A 72 -3.08 -16.34 27.74
CA ARG A 72 -2.29 -17.41 28.34
C ARG A 72 -2.85 -18.73 27.85
N VAL A 73 -2.06 -19.46 27.07
CA VAL A 73 -2.43 -20.78 26.57
C VAL A 73 -1.88 -21.88 27.46
N ASP A 74 -2.17 -23.13 27.12
CA ASP A 74 -1.74 -24.31 27.89
C ASP A 74 -0.22 -24.26 28.17
N ASN A 75 0.16 -24.88 29.33
CA ASN A 75 1.53 -24.88 29.82
C ASN A 75 2.10 -23.50 30.23
N GLY A 76 1.28 -22.47 30.37
CA GLY A 76 1.69 -21.15 30.83
C GLY A 76 2.45 -20.31 29.81
N LEU A 77 2.27 -20.61 28.52
CA LEU A 77 2.77 -19.83 27.41
C LEU A 77 1.87 -18.61 27.16
N TYR A 78 2.43 -17.57 26.54
CA TYR A 78 1.75 -16.32 26.24
C TYR A 78 1.75 -16.06 24.72
N GLN A 79 0.64 -15.51 24.22
CA GLN A 79 0.49 -15.03 22.85
C GLN A 79 -0.34 -13.74 22.83
N LEU A 80 -0.37 -13.04 21.67
CA LEU A 80 -1.24 -11.88 21.50
C LEU A 80 -2.71 -12.26 21.60
N GLY A 81 -3.50 -11.43 22.27
CA GLY A 81 -4.92 -11.69 22.54
C GLY A 81 -5.85 -11.05 21.50
N MET A 82 -7.06 -11.64 21.39
CA MET A 82 -8.08 -11.22 20.40
C MET A 82 -8.53 -9.76 20.55
N ARG A 83 -8.32 -9.13 21.70
CA ARG A 83 -8.65 -7.70 21.91
C ARG A 83 -7.87 -6.79 20.95
N LEU A 84 -6.65 -7.15 20.59
CA LEU A 84 -5.85 -6.41 19.62
C LEU A 84 -6.48 -6.44 18.22
N LEU A 85 -7.02 -7.59 17.79
CA LEU A 85 -7.76 -7.70 16.54
C LEU A 85 -9.04 -6.86 16.56
N GLU A 86 -9.79 -6.89 17.66
CA GLU A 86 -11.01 -6.07 17.83
C GLU A 86 -10.69 -4.58 17.65
N LEU A 87 -9.64 -4.09 18.31
CA LEU A 87 -9.22 -2.69 18.22
C LEU A 87 -8.64 -2.35 16.84
N GLY A 88 -7.82 -3.24 16.28
CA GLY A 88 -7.26 -3.09 14.94
C GLY A 88 -8.34 -3.01 13.86
N SER A 89 -9.40 -3.79 13.96
CA SER A 89 -10.54 -3.75 13.05
C SER A 89 -11.28 -2.42 13.09
N LEU A 90 -11.38 -1.78 14.26
CA LEU A 90 -11.96 -0.43 14.39
C LEU A 90 -11.07 0.64 13.74
N VAL A 91 -9.75 0.51 13.83
CA VAL A 91 -8.79 1.38 13.15
C VAL A 91 -8.90 1.16 11.64
N LYS A 92 -8.86 -0.10 11.18
CA LYS A 92 -8.97 -0.46 9.76
C LYS A 92 -10.25 0.07 9.11
N GLY A 93 -11.39 0.04 9.83
CA GLY A 93 -12.66 0.60 9.36
C GLY A 93 -12.66 2.12 9.13
N ARG A 94 -11.66 2.84 9.65
CA ARG A 94 -11.47 4.29 9.46
C ARG A 94 -10.49 4.59 8.32
N LEU A 95 -9.72 3.62 7.87
CA LEU A 95 -8.75 3.82 6.80
C LEU A 95 -9.49 4.00 5.47
N ASN A 96 -9.42 5.20 4.94
CA ASN A 96 -10.01 5.56 3.65
C ASN A 96 -8.86 6.02 2.74
N VAL A 97 -8.63 5.29 1.65
CA VAL A 97 -7.56 5.60 0.70
C VAL A 97 -7.61 7.05 0.20
N ARG A 98 -8.81 7.60 0.03
CA ARG A 98 -9.00 8.98 -0.39
C ARG A 98 -8.50 9.97 0.68
N GLU A 99 -8.84 9.75 1.94
CA GLU A 99 -8.41 10.61 3.06
C GLU A 99 -6.89 10.56 3.27
N ALA A 100 -6.29 9.36 3.21
CA ALA A 100 -4.85 9.17 3.28
C ALA A 100 -4.12 9.89 2.14
N ALA A 101 -4.70 9.96 0.93
CA ALA A 101 -4.09 10.52 -0.26
C ALA A 101 -4.16 12.05 -0.36
N ILE A 102 -5.15 12.72 0.21
CA ILE A 102 -5.43 14.15 -0.02
C ILE A 102 -4.20 15.04 0.20
N GLY A 103 -3.52 14.89 1.32
CA GLY A 103 -2.33 15.70 1.66
C GLY A 103 -1.17 15.44 0.69
N VAL A 104 -0.91 14.18 0.42
CA VAL A 104 0.16 13.71 -0.47
C VAL A 104 -0.09 14.19 -1.92
N MET A 105 -1.30 14.06 -2.42
CA MET A 105 -1.70 14.52 -3.76
C MET A 105 -1.50 16.02 -3.93
N ARG A 106 -1.87 16.83 -2.93
CA ARG A 106 -1.65 18.29 -2.96
C ARG A 106 -0.16 18.65 -2.98
N ASN A 107 0.66 17.92 -2.23
CA ASN A 107 2.11 18.11 -2.21
C ASN A 107 2.72 17.76 -3.58
N LEU A 108 2.36 16.60 -4.13
CA LEU A 108 2.82 16.14 -5.43
C LEU A 108 2.39 17.12 -6.55
N HIS A 109 1.15 17.61 -6.50
CA HIS A 109 0.69 18.66 -7.42
C HIS A 109 1.53 19.93 -7.33
N ARG A 110 1.84 20.41 -6.11
CA ARG A 110 2.68 21.61 -5.92
C ARG A 110 4.09 21.43 -6.45
N SER A 111 4.66 20.24 -6.31
CA SER A 111 6.03 19.93 -6.78
C SER A 111 6.13 19.78 -8.30
N THR A 112 5.08 19.25 -8.95
CA THR A 112 5.10 18.97 -10.39
C THR A 112 4.38 20.02 -11.23
N GLY A 113 3.45 20.76 -10.62
CA GLY A 113 2.53 21.66 -11.34
C GLY A 113 1.51 20.91 -12.22
N GLN A 114 1.47 19.57 -12.17
CA GLN A 114 0.65 18.74 -13.03
C GLN A 114 -0.59 18.19 -12.31
N THR A 115 -1.51 17.63 -13.08
CA THR A 115 -2.71 16.98 -12.52
C THR A 115 -2.35 15.66 -11.85
N ILE A 116 -2.75 15.50 -10.60
CA ILE A 116 -2.59 14.26 -9.83
C ILE A 116 -3.97 13.63 -9.68
N ASN A 117 -4.08 12.35 -10.02
CA ASN A 117 -5.33 11.61 -9.85
C ASN A 117 -5.12 10.42 -8.93
N LEU A 118 -6.17 10.08 -8.18
CA LEU A 118 -6.32 8.84 -7.44
C LEU A 118 -7.45 8.04 -8.09
N SER A 119 -7.18 6.79 -8.45
CA SER A 119 -8.14 5.92 -9.13
C SER A 119 -8.18 4.54 -8.49
N VAL A 120 -9.34 3.91 -8.50
CA VAL A 120 -9.56 2.53 -8.06
C VAL A 120 -10.07 1.68 -9.19
N GLN A 121 -9.91 0.36 -9.11
CA GLN A 121 -10.47 -0.56 -10.07
C GLN A 121 -11.95 -0.83 -9.77
N GLN A 122 -12.77 -0.85 -10.80
CA GLN A 122 -14.15 -1.32 -10.73
C GLN A 122 -14.50 -2.12 -12.00
N GLY A 123 -14.49 -3.45 -11.90
CA GLY A 123 -14.64 -4.33 -13.04
C GLY A 123 -13.46 -4.19 -14.01
N ASP A 124 -13.76 -3.92 -15.28
CA ASP A 124 -12.80 -3.78 -16.38
C ASP A 124 -12.29 -2.34 -16.59
N GLU A 125 -12.57 -1.45 -15.65
CA GLU A 125 -12.25 -0.04 -15.73
C GLU A 125 -11.64 0.49 -14.43
N ILE A 126 -10.94 1.62 -14.53
CA ILE A 126 -10.67 2.47 -13.37
C ILE A 126 -11.78 3.49 -13.18
N VAL A 127 -11.95 3.92 -11.93
CA VAL A 127 -12.81 5.06 -11.54
C VAL A 127 -11.94 6.08 -10.85
N TYR A 128 -11.98 7.33 -11.31
CA TYR A 128 -11.30 8.45 -10.66
C TYR A 128 -12.06 8.86 -9.40
N ILE A 129 -11.45 8.70 -8.23
CA ILE A 129 -12.08 8.96 -6.93
C ILE A 129 -11.65 10.28 -6.29
N ASP A 130 -10.46 10.80 -6.67
CA ASP A 130 -10.01 12.14 -6.26
C ASP A 130 -9.00 12.74 -7.25
N ARG A 131 -8.81 14.08 -7.16
CA ARG A 131 -7.92 14.83 -8.03
C ARG A 131 -7.36 16.06 -7.33
N ALA A 132 -6.06 16.32 -7.51
CA ALA A 132 -5.42 17.59 -7.23
C ALA A 132 -4.97 18.23 -8.56
N TRP A 133 -5.43 19.46 -8.83
CA TRP A 133 -5.17 20.15 -10.10
C TRP A 133 -5.27 21.67 -9.95
N SER A 134 -4.77 22.40 -10.94
CA SER A 134 -4.97 23.84 -11.09
C SER A 134 -5.10 24.17 -12.58
N GLU A 135 -5.64 25.33 -12.89
CA GLU A 135 -5.74 25.82 -14.28
C GLU A 135 -4.37 25.92 -14.97
N ARG A 136 -3.30 26.08 -14.19
CA ARG A 136 -1.91 26.15 -14.68
C ARG A 136 -1.35 24.81 -15.17
N SER A 137 -1.98 23.69 -14.85
CA SER A 137 -1.52 22.36 -15.32
C SER A 137 -1.60 22.19 -16.83
N GLY A 138 -2.29 23.11 -17.53
CA GLY A 138 -2.35 23.12 -19.00
C GLY A 138 -3.23 22.04 -19.62
N MET A 139 -3.89 21.23 -18.78
CA MET A 139 -4.85 20.24 -19.24
C MET A 139 -6.27 20.73 -18.99
N GLN A 140 -7.11 20.66 -20.00
CA GLN A 140 -8.55 20.65 -19.76
C GLN A 140 -8.90 19.39 -18.98
N VAL A 141 -9.85 19.50 -18.03
CA VAL A 141 -10.27 18.38 -17.19
C VAL A 141 -10.96 17.34 -18.06
N VAL A 142 -10.18 16.39 -18.54
CA VAL A 142 -10.66 15.36 -19.48
C VAL A 142 -11.66 14.42 -18.82
N ARG A 143 -11.50 14.16 -17.49
CA ARG A 143 -12.44 13.30 -16.77
C ARG A 143 -12.68 13.82 -15.35
N ALA A 144 -13.95 14.00 -15.02
CA ALA A 144 -14.39 14.40 -13.67
C ALA A 144 -14.16 13.25 -12.66
N ILE A 145 -14.19 13.59 -11.37
CA ILE A 145 -14.32 12.58 -10.29
C ILE A 145 -15.58 11.75 -10.60
N GLY A 146 -15.49 10.42 -10.48
CA GLY A 146 -16.50 9.45 -10.92
C GLY A 146 -16.38 9.03 -12.38
N GLY A 147 -15.54 9.70 -13.18
CA GLY A 147 -15.24 9.29 -14.55
C GLY A 147 -14.56 7.92 -14.60
N ARG A 148 -14.73 7.20 -15.72
CA ARG A 148 -14.25 5.83 -15.92
C ARG A 148 -13.34 5.76 -17.13
N ALA A 149 -12.41 4.80 -17.14
CA ALA A 149 -11.56 4.52 -18.28
C ALA A 149 -11.12 3.05 -18.31
N PRO A 150 -10.92 2.45 -19.50
CA PRO A 150 -10.49 1.05 -19.64
C PRO A 150 -9.13 0.81 -18.97
N LEU A 151 -8.97 -0.38 -18.36
CA LEU A 151 -7.72 -0.72 -17.67
C LEU A 151 -6.51 -0.69 -18.62
N HIS A 152 -6.61 -1.23 -19.83
CA HIS A 152 -5.48 -1.38 -20.76
C HIS A 152 -5.01 -0.04 -21.37
N LEU A 153 -5.80 1.03 -21.31
CA LEU A 153 -5.48 2.33 -21.87
C LEU A 153 -5.00 3.36 -20.83
N THR A 154 -4.89 2.98 -19.57
CA THR A 154 -4.50 3.89 -18.50
C THR A 154 -3.31 3.37 -17.71
N SER A 155 -2.43 4.27 -17.28
CA SER A 155 -1.31 3.90 -16.42
C SER A 155 -1.78 3.19 -15.14
N THR A 156 -2.79 3.73 -14.44
CA THR A 156 -3.38 3.07 -13.26
C THR A 156 -4.02 1.72 -13.59
N GLY A 157 -4.71 1.60 -14.71
CA GLY A 157 -5.33 0.33 -15.11
C GLY A 157 -4.30 -0.76 -15.38
N LYS A 158 -3.15 -0.42 -15.99
CA LYS A 158 -2.04 -1.36 -16.19
C LYS A 158 -1.41 -1.81 -14.87
N LEU A 159 -1.39 -0.98 -13.82
CA LEU A 159 -1.00 -1.43 -12.47
C LEU A 159 -1.94 -2.55 -11.98
N PHE A 160 -3.25 -2.38 -12.09
CA PHE A 160 -4.19 -3.43 -11.69
C PHE A 160 -4.04 -4.69 -12.56
N LEU A 161 -3.96 -4.56 -13.87
CA LEU A 161 -3.75 -5.70 -14.78
C LEU A 161 -2.44 -6.43 -14.50
N SER A 162 -1.39 -5.74 -14.04
CA SER A 162 -0.10 -6.36 -13.73
C SER A 162 -0.15 -7.30 -12.51
N THR A 163 -1.14 -7.15 -11.63
CA THR A 163 -1.37 -8.07 -10.50
C THR A 163 -2.11 -9.35 -10.90
N TRP A 164 -2.66 -9.41 -12.11
CA TRP A 164 -3.41 -10.55 -12.60
C TRP A 164 -2.50 -11.59 -13.23
N ASP A 165 -2.93 -12.85 -13.17
CA ASP A 165 -2.27 -13.92 -13.92
C ASP A 165 -2.56 -13.83 -15.42
N SER A 166 -1.78 -14.53 -16.23
CA SER A 166 -1.93 -14.53 -17.71
C SER A 166 -3.31 -15.01 -18.17
N ARG A 167 -3.98 -15.89 -17.42
CA ARG A 167 -5.32 -16.37 -17.75
C ARG A 167 -6.37 -15.27 -17.57
N GLN A 168 -6.24 -14.51 -16.46
CA GLN A 168 -7.13 -13.38 -16.16
C GLN A 168 -6.93 -12.25 -17.18
N VAL A 169 -5.69 -11.93 -17.56
CA VAL A 169 -5.38 -10.92 -18.58
C VAL A 169 -5.96 -11.32 -19.94
N ARG A 170 -5.83 -12.58 -20.36
CA ARG A 170 -6.43 -13.08 -21.60
C ARG A 170 -7.95 -13.02 -21.57
N ALA A 171 -8.58 -13.39 -20.45
CA ALA A 171 -10.02 -13.30 -20.29
C ALA A 171 -10.52 -11.85 -20.39
N TYR A 172 -9.77 -10.90 -19.81
CA TYR A 172 -10.01 -9.48 -19.96
C TYR A 172 -9.92 -9.03 -21.42
N ALA A 173 -8.84 -9.40 -22.13
CA ALA A 173 -8.64 -9.05 -23.52
C ALA A 173 -9.77 -9.58 -24.43
N LEU A 174 -10.20 -10.83 -24.21
CA LEU A 174 -11.32 -11.42 -24.95
C LEU A 174 -12.65 -10.69 -24.66
N ARG A 175 -12.90 -10.33 -23.41
CA ARG A 175 -14.16 -9.69 -22.99
C ARG A 175 -14.26 -8.25 -23.48
N THR A 176 -13.15 -7.49 -23.45
CA THR A 176 -13.13 -6.07 -23.83
C THR A 176 -12.77 -5.83 -25.30
N GLY A 177 -12.21 -6.84 -25.98
CA GLY A 177 -11.67 -6.72 -27.33
C GLY A 177 -10.49 -5.75 -27.42
N LEU A 178 -9.92 -5.28 -26.31
CA LEU A 178 -8.88 -4.26 -26.23
C LEU A 178 -9.19 -3.06 -27.15
N ALA A 179 -10.41 -2.53 -27.07
CA ALA A 179 -10.87 -1.44 -27.92
C ALA A 179 -9.95 -0.20 -27.78
N GLY A 180 -9.41 0.29 -28.90
CA GLY A 180 -8.52 1.44 -28.93
C GLY A 180 -9.27 2.77 -28.98
N HIS A 181 -8.68 3.82 -28.40
CA HIS A 181 -9.18 5.21 -28.46
C HIS A 181 -8.26 6.10 -29.33
N THR A 182 -7.00 5.74 -29.43
CA THR A 182 -6.02 6.48 -30.24
C THR A 182 -5.19 5.51 -31.10
N ARG A 183 -4.39 6.04 -31.99
CA ARG A 183 -3.40 5.26 -32.76
C ARG A 183 -2.35 4.58 -31.90
N ASN A 184 -2.14 5.06 -30.65
CA ASN A 184 -1.13 4.55 -29.73
C ASN A 184 -1.71 3.48 -28.75
N SER A 185 -3.03 3.30 -28.76
CA SER A 185 -3.72 2.35 -27.88
C SER A 185 -3.16 0.93 -27.99
N LEU A 186 -3.10 0.23 -26.85
CA LEU A 186 -2.69 -1.17 -26.78
C LEU A 186 -3.88 -2.07 -27.16
N THR A 187 -4.03 -2.35 -28.44
CA THR A 187 -5.12 -3.19 -28.97
C THR A 187 -4.73 -4.64 -29.22
N ASP A 188 -3.51 -5.00 -28.87
CA ASP A 188 -2.92 -6.32 -29.04
C ASP A 188 -2.50 -6.92 -27.70
N LEU A 189 -2.87 -8.18 -27.45
CA LEU A 189 -2.61 -8.87 -26.20
C LEU A 189 -1.12 -9.03 -25.90
N GLU A 190 -0.30 -9.33 -26.91
CA GLU A 190 1.14 -9.55 -26.73
C GLU A 190 1.83 -8.24 -26.33
N ARG A 191 1.43 -7.11 -26.94
CA ARG A 191 1.93 -5.80 -26.54
C ARG A 191 1.51 -5.45 -25.14
N LEU A 192 0.25 -5.75 -24.75
CA LEU A 192 -0.24 -5.53 -23.40
C LEU A 192 0.57 -6.40 -22.40
N GLU A 193 0.78 -7.68 -22.67
CA GLU A 193 1.56 -8.57 -21.78
C GLU A 193 3.00 -8.08 -21.57
N ARG A 194 3.65 -7.51 -22.61
CA ARG A 194 4.99 -6.88 -22.49
C ARG A 194 4.96 -5.64 -21.58
N GLU A 195 3.95 -4.78 -21.74
CA GLU A 195 3.78 -3.62 -20.84
C GLU A 195 3.54 -4.05 -19.40
N LEU A 196 2.72 -5.08 -19.17
CA LEU A 196 2.48 -5.60 -17.82
C LEU A 196 3.73 -6.24 -17.20
N ALA A 197 4.60 -6.88 -17.99
CA ALA A 197 5.91 -7.33 -17.54
C ALA A 197 6.78 -6.14 -17.10
N PHE A 198 6.86 -5.11 -17.91
CA PHE A 198 7.57 -3.86 -17.54
C PHE A 198 7.04 -3.28 -16.22
N VAL A 199 5.72 -3.24 -16.04
CA VAL A 199 5.09 -2.72 -14.79
C VAL A 199 5.52 -3.54 -13.57
N ARG A 200 5.54 -4.86 -13.68
CA ARG A 200 5.99 -5.75 -12.59
C ARG A 200 7.45 -5.53 -12.22
N ASP A 201 8.31 -5.40 -13.24
CA ASP A 201 9.75 -5.23 -13.03
C ASP A 201 10.13 -3.85 -12.45
N HIS A 202 9.40 -2.80 -12.85
CA HIS A 202 9.76 -1.42 -12.52
C HIS A 202 8.90 -0.80 -11.41
N GLY A 203 7.74 -1.40 -11.08
CA GLY A 203 6.82 -0.92 -10.03
C GLY A 203 6.10 0.38 -10.38
N TYR A 204 6.01 0.74 -11.67
CA TYR A 204 5.19 1.85 -12.16
C TYR A 204 4.72 1.57 -13.58
N ALA A 205 3.64 2.24 -14.00
CA ALA A 205 3.08 2.11 -15.33
C ALA A 205 3.02 3.46 -16.05
N ARG A 206 3.01 3.41 -17.39
CA ARG A 206 2.87 4.58 -18.27
C ARG A 206 1.60 4.48 -19.11
N ASP A 207 1.03 5.64 -19.48
CA ASP A 207 0.10 5.81 -20.57
C ASP A 207 0.75 6.79 -21.54
N ASN A 208 1.13 6.31 -22.72
CA ASN A 208 1.80 7.06 -23.75
C ASN A 208 0.80 7.52 -24.84
N GLU A 209 -0.13 8.40 -24.48
CA GLU A 209 -1.18 8.88 -25.37
C GLU A 209 -2.13 7.75 -25.85
N GLU A 210 -2.29 6.70 -25.03
CA GLU A 210 -3.10 5.52 -25.36
C GLU A 210 -4.58 5.78 -25.18
N LEU A 211 -4.94 6.54 -24.12
CA LEU A 211 -6.32 6.93 -23.84
C LEU A 211 -6.70 8.18 -24.62
N GLU A 212 -5.78 9.16 -24.71
CA GLU A 212 -6.00 10.46 -25.35
C GLU A 212 -4.71 11.02 -25.93
N LEU A 213 -4.74 11.46 -27.20
CA LEU A 213 -3.59 12.09 -27.85
C LEU A 213 -3.23 13.41 -27.15
N GLY A 214 -1.93 13.68 -27.02
CA GLY A 214 -1.40 14.85 -26.37
C GLY A 214 -1.35 14.77 -24.84
N VAL A 215 -1.81 13.65 -24.24
CA VAL A 215 -1.76 13.42 -22.79
C VAL A 215 -0.94 12.19 -22.48
N ARG A 216 0.03 12.31 -21.57
CA ARG A 216 0.79 11.20 -21.01
C ARG A 216 0.60 11.12 -19.52
N CYS A 217 0.61 9.87 -19.01
CA CYS A 217 0.48 9.63 -17.58
C CYS A 217 1.54 8.62 -17.11
N ILE A 218 1.95 8.79 -15.86
CA ILE A 218 2.67 7.77 -15.08
C ILE A 218 1.87 7.46 -13.82
N ALA A 219 1.89 6.20 -13.37
CA ALA A 219 1.18 5.78 -12.17
C ALA A 219 2.01 4.83 -11.31
N ALA A 220 1.85 4.93 -9.98
CA ALA A 220 2.39 4.01 -9.00
C ALA A 220 1.27 3.45 -8.12
N GLY A 221 1.45 2.22 -7.63
CA GLY A 221 0.47 1.49 -6.84
C GLY A 221 0.40 1.99 -5.40
N VAL A 222 -0.82 2.03 -4.86
CA VAL A 222 -1.11 2.25 -3.45
C VAL A 222 -1.65 0.94 -2.87
N TYR A 223 -1.03 0.46 -1.81
CA TYR A 223 -1.28 -0.84 -1.20
C TYR A 223 -1.90 -0.70 0.18
N ASP A 224 -2.75 -1.65 0.57
CA ASP A 224 -3.30 -1.73 1.92
C ASP A 224 -2.39 -2.56 2.86
N ASP A 225 -2.78 -2.68 4.12
CA ASP A 225 -2.11 -3.45 5.17
C ASP A 225 -1.94 -4.95 4.86
N THR A 226 -2.62 -5.46 3.83
CA THR A 226 -2.48 -6.86 3.36
C THR A 226 -1.55 -6.99 2.15
N GLY A 227 -0.95 -5.89 1.69
CA GLY A 227 -0.14 -5.86 0.47
C GLY A 227 -0.95 -5.89 -0.82
N ARG A 228 -2.28 -5.69 -0.76
CA ARG A 228 -3.13 -5.67 -1.94
C ARG A 228 -3.13 -4.27 -2.56
N LEU A 229 -3.01 -4.21 -3.89
CA LEU A 229 -3.18 -2.97 -4.65
C LEU A 229 -4.64 -2.49 -4.54
N VAL A 230 -4.88 -1.36 -3.87
CA VAL A 230 -6.22 -0.80 -3.64
C VAL A 230 -6.51 0.45 -4.45
N ALA A 231 -5.47 1.18 -4.86
CA ALA A 231 -5.60 2.35 -5.71
C ALA A 231 -4.33 2.57 -6.55
N GLY A 232 -4.42 3.43 -7.56
CA GLY A 232 -3.27 3.97 -8.26
C GLY A 232 -3.23 5.49 -8.14
N LEU A 233 -2.06 6.00 -7.77
CA LEU A 233 -1.73 7.42 -7.80
C LEU A 233 -1.08 7.73 -9.15
N SER A 234 -1.55 8.75 -9.87
CA SER A 234 -0.98 9.08 -11.18
C SER A 234 -0.72 10.58 -11.35
N ILE A 235 0.32 10.88 -12.13
CA ILE A 235 0.60 12.20 -12.68
C ILE A 235 0.18 12.20 -14.14
N SER A 236 -0.72 13.12 -14.52
CA SER A 236 -1.15 13.34 -15.89
C SER A 236 -0.69 14.72 -16.36
N ALA A 237 -0.06 14.77 -17.52
CA ALA A 237 0.51 15.98 -18.08
C ALA A 237 0.32 16.03 -19.61
N PRO A 238 0.37 17.24 -20.24
CA PRO A 238 0.63 17.36 -21.67
C PRO A 238 1.86 16.52 -22.06
N ALA A 239 1.81 15.85 -23.20
CA ALA A 239 2.81 14.85 -23.59
C ALA A 239 4.25 15.38 -23.59
N GLU A 240 4.43 16.66 -23.95
CA GLU A 240 5.72 17.35 -23.97
C GLU A 240 6.22 17.81 -22.60
N ARG A 241 5.36 17.76 -21.56
CA ARG A 241 5.69 18.23 -20.21
C ARG A 241 5.96 17.11 -19.22
N LEU A 242 5.60 15.87 -19.54
CA LEU A 242 5.85 14.74 -18.66
C LEU A 242 7.37 14.50 -18.53
N GLN A 243 7.87 14.44 -17.30
CA GLN A 243 9.29 14.26 -16.98
C GLN A 243 9.51 12.91 -16.31
N ASP A 244 10.54 12.19 -16.76
CA ASP A 244 10.87 10.86 -16.20
C ASP A 244 11.37 10.93 -14.74
N GLU A 245 11.95 12.06 -14.33
CA GLU A 245 12.39 12.31 -12.96
C GLU A 245 11.23 12.24 -11.94
N TRP A 246 10.00 12.48 -12.39
CA TRP A 246 8.81 12.41 -11.52
C TRP A 246 8.42 10.98 -11.13
N VAL A 247 8.96 9.96 -11.81
CA VAL A 247 8.70 8.55 -11.45
C VAL A 247 9.09 8.26 -10.00
N ARG A 248 10.28 8.75 -9.58
CA ARG A 248 10.74 8.56 -8.19
C ARG A 248 9.81 9.28 -7.21
N LEU A 249 9.53 10.55 -7.45
CA LEU A 249 8.65 11.35 -6.58
C LEU A 249 7.24 10.75 -6.48
N LEU A 250 6.73 10.20 -7.58
CA LEU A 250 5.45 9.52 -7.63
C LEU A 250 5.45 8.23 -6.79
N LYS A 251 6.51 7.40 -6.92
CA LYS A 251 6.65 6.16 -6.14
C LYS A 251 6.77 6.45 -4.65
N ASP A 252 7.58 7.44 -4.26
CA ASP A 252 7.73 7.86 -2.87
C ASP A 252 6.39 8.39 -2.31
N SER A 253 5.63 9.13 -3.12
CA SER A 253 4.30 9.61 -2.75
C SER A 253 3.29 8.45 -2.58
N ALA A 254 3.29 7.48 -3.48
CA ALA A 254 2.41 6.31 -3.39
C ALA A 254 2.76 5.44 -2.17
N ALA A 255 4.05 5.28 -1.87
CA ALA A 255 4.53 4.59 -0.67
C ALA A 255 4.04 5.28 0.62
N ALA A 256 4.14 6.62 0.70
CA ALA A 256 3.64 7.37 1.86
C ALA A 256 2.12 7.21 2.08
N ILE A 257 1.33 7.08 1.00
CA ILE A 257 -0.10 6.77 1.12
C ILE A 257 -0.29 5.34 1.61
N SER A 258 0.50 4.39 1.09
CA SER A 258 0.42 2.98 1.49
C SER A 258 0.79 2.79 2.96
N GLU A 259 1.84 3.46 3.46
CA GLU A 259 2.19 3.49 4.89
C GLU A 259 1.02 4.01 5.75
N ALA A 260 0.37 5.09 5.32
CA ALA A 260 -0.80 5.64 6.02
C ALA A 260 -2.00 4.66 6.01
N LEU A 261 -2.01 3.67 5.11
CA LEU A 261 -2.98 2.57 5.05
C LEU A 261 -2.50 1.32 5.79
N GLY A 262 -1.33 1.37 6.44
CA GLY A 262 -0.78 0.25 7.22
C GLY A 262 0.05 -0.74 6.40
N PHE A 263 0.43 -0.39 5.16
CA PHE A 263 1.33 -1.22 4.36
C PHE A 263 2.77 -1.10 4.87
N GLU A 264 3.38 -2.23 5.19
CA GLU A 264 4.81 -2.34 5.48
C GLU A 264 5.47 -3.11 4.33
N PRO A 265 6.38 -2.47 3.56
CA PRO A 265 7.14 -3.19 2.54
C PRO A 265 8.00 -4.27 3.21
N GLU A 266 7.97 -5.49 2.66
CA GLU A 266 8.91 -6.55 3.11
C GLU A 266 10.33 -6.00 3.01
N SER A 267 11.02 -5.90 4.16
CA SER A 267 12.44 -5.58 4.17
C SER A 267 13.17 -6.73 3.47
N HIS A 268 13.67 -6.49 2.26
CA HIS A 268 14.63 -7.39 1.63
C HIS A 268 15.85 -7.41 2.57
N SER A 269 15.92 -8.46 3.37
CA SER A 269 17.15 -8.83 4.04
C SER A 269 18.14 -9.14 2.92
N ASP A 270 19.08 -8.23 2.68
CA ASP A 270 20.26 -8.49 1.87
C ASP A 270 20.95 -9.73 2.45
N ALA A 271 20.75 -10.87 1.79
CA ALA A 271 21.56 -12.05 2.00
C ALA A 271 22.92 -11.75 1.36
N LEU A 272 23.89 -11.39 2.21
CA LEU A 272 25.32 -11.47 1.92
C LEU A 272 25.77 -12.93 1.90
#